data_3f63da13150e9a33e98c3a66f234aa1a
#
_entry.id   3f63da13150e9a33e98c3a66f234aa1a
#
_cell.length_a   1.000
_cell.length_b   1.000
_cell.length_c   1.000
_cell.angle_alpha   90.00
_cell.angle_beta   90.00
_cell.angle_gamma   90.00
#
_symmetry.space_group_name_H-M   'P 1'
#
loop_
_entity.id
_entity.type
_entity.pdbx_description
1 polymer ?
#
loop_
_entity_poly.entity_id
_entity_poly.type
_entity_poly.pdbx_seq_one_letter_code
_entity_poly.pdbx_strand_id
1 'polypeptide(L)'
;MLNHGVPWQFVVTAVFIQTVFFIITLLGSLISGYLNWNPIFTLIFLILGFIIIIWTIPTLLNLSRSFYTFLFALLLLQIGTTILAFALHYKSSGLIGATGEFIPDLSDAVYFSITTFTTLGYGDLQPIESHRLTTSYEALAGMASMAIGASLVWLWCQENL
;
A
#
# COMPACT_ATOMS: atom_id res chain seq x y z
N MET A 1 -15.13 3.59 -36.50
CA MET A 1 -14.41 3.78 -35.20
C MET A 1 -15.45 3.78 -34.09
N LEU A 2 -15.66 2.67 -33.46
CA LEU A 2 -16.71 2.52 -32.44
C LEU A 2 -16.15 3.02 -31.09
N ASN A 3 -16.50 4.26 -30.78
CA ASN A 3 -16.20 4.86 -29.47
C ASN A 3 -17.23 4.33 -28.44
N HIS A 4 -17.12 3.05 -28.10
CA HIS A 4 -17.88 2.48 -27.00
C HIS A 4 -17.15 2.82 -25.70
N GLY A 5 -17.36 4.05 -25.22
CA GLY A 5 -16.94 4.42 -23.89
C GLY A 5 -17.44 3.39 -22.88
N VAL A 6 -16.58 2.98 -21.96
CA VAL A 6 -16.96 2.08 -20.86
C VAL A 6 -18.21 2.68 -20.18
N PRO A 7 -19.30 1.91 -20.02
CA PRO A 7 -20.51 2.43 -19.39
C PRO A 7 -20.17 3.02 -18.03
N TRP A 8 -20.55 4.26 -17.78
CA TRP A 8 -20.34 5.00 -16.54
C TRP A 8 -20.66 4.18 -15.27
N GLN A 9 -21.65 3.30 -15.36
CA GLN A 9 -22.02 2.40 -14.27
C GLN A 9 -20.86 1.50 -13.82
N PHE A 10 -20.05 0.96 -14.74
CA PHE A 10 -18.88 0.13 -14.41
C PHE A 10 -17.80 0.95 -13.71
N VAL A 11 -17.59 2.20 -14.15
CA VAL A 11 -16.62 3.10 -13.52
C VAL A 11 -17.01 3.40 -12.07
N VAL A 12 -18.27 3.77 -11.84
CA VAL A 12 -18.79 4.05 -10.51
C VAL A 12 -18.70 2.82 -9.61
N THR A 13 -19.04 1.64 -10.15
CA THR A 13 -18.96 0.39 -9.39
C THR A 13 -17.51 0.05 -9.02
N ALA A 14 -16.57 0.19 -9.95
CA ALA A 14 -15.15 -0.07 -9.69
C ALA A 14 -14.58 0.88 -8.63
N VAL A 15 -14.89 2.19 -8.72
CA VAL A 15 -14.50 3.20 -7.72
C VAL A 15 -15.11 2.89 -6.36
N PHE A 16 -16.39 2.54 -6.33
CA PHE A 16 -17.07 2.19 -5.08
C PHE A 16 -16.44 0.96 -4.41
N ILE A 17 -16.20 -0.11 -5.18
CA ILE A 17 -15.55 -1.32 -4.68
C ILE A 17 -14.16 -0.98 -4.15
N GLN A 18 -13.37 -0.20 -4.89
CA GLN A 18 -12.03 0.21 -4.47
C GLN A 18 -12.05 1.05 -3.19
N THR A 19 -13.01 1.97 -3.06
CA THR A 19 -13.13 2.82 -1.87
C THR A 19 -13.55 2.00 -0.64
N VAL A 20 -14.53 1.10 -0.80
CA VAL A 20 -14.97 0.20 0.29
C VAL A 20 -13.81 -0.71 0.70
N PHE A 21 -13.09 -1.28 -0.26
CA PHE A 21 -11.94 -2.14 0.01
C PHE A 21 -10.82 -1.38 0.73
N PHE A 22 -10.57 -0.12 0.34
CA PHE A 22 -9.63 0.77 1.00
C PHE A 22 -10.01 1.01 2.48
N ILE A 23 -11.29 1.32 2.75
CA ILE A 23 -11.79 1.52 4.11
C ILE A 23 -11.63 0.25 4.95
N ILE A 24 -11.94 -0.92 4.38
CA ILE A 24 -11.77 -2.21 5.06
C ILE A 24 -10.30 -2.49 5.37
N THR A 25 -9.39 -2.21 4.44
CA THR A 25 -7.93 -2.38 4.65
C THR A 25 -7.41 -1.42 5.72
N LEU A 26 -7.86 -0.17 5.70
CA LEU A 26 -7.49 0.83 6.71
C LEU A 26 -7.96 0.40 8.10
N LEU A 27 -9.23 0.03 8.24
CA LEU A 27 -9.78 -0.43 9.51
C LEU A 27 -9.12 -1.73 9.98
N GLY A 28 -8.90 -2.68 9.07
CA GLY A 28 -8.23 -3.94 9.37
C GLY A 28 -6.79 -3.73 9.84
N SER A 29 -6.04 -2.80 9.24
CA SER A 29 -4.67 -2.47 9.65
C SER A 29 -4.62 -1.77 11.01
N LEU A 30 -5.54 -0.84 11.28
CA LEU A 30 -5.65 -0.18 12.58
C LEU A 30 -6.01 -1.17 13.69
N ILE A 31 -6.96 -2.08 13.43
CA ILE A 31 -7.37 -3.13 14.37
C ILE A 31 -6.22 -4.13 14.58
N SER A 32 -5.52 -4.53 13.53
CA SER A 32 -4.36 -5.44 13.60
C SER A 32 -3.23 -4.85 14.46
N GLY A 33 -2.91 -3.56 14.27
CA GLY A 33 -1.92 -2.87 15.10
C GLY A 33 -2.34 -2.76 16.57
N TYR A 34 -3.63 -2.56 16.84
CA TYR A 34 -4.15 -2.44 18.21
C TYR A 34 -4.29 -3.79 18.92
N LEU A 35 -4.70 -4.85 18.21
CA LEU A 35 -4.94 -6.19 18.78
C LEU A 35 -3.74 -7.13 18.69
N ASN A 36 -2.59 -6.65 18.23
CA ASN A 36 -1.39 -7.47 18.01
C ASN A 36 -1.65 -8.68 17.10
N TRP A 37 -2.54 -8.49 16.11
CA TRP A 37 -2.91 -9.54 15.15
C TRP A 37 -1.79 -9.82 14.16
N ASN A 38 -1.78 -11.06 13.66
CA ASN A 38 -0.79 -11.52 12.70
C ASN A 38 -0.81 -10.63 11.42
N PRO A 39 0.32 -10.02 11.03
CA PRO A 39 0.43 -9.14 9.87
C PRO A 39 0.04 -9.80 8.54
N ILE A 40 -0.11 -11.13 8.52
CA ILE A 40 -0.61 -11.88 7.36
C ILE A 40 -1.98 -11.36 6.91
N PHE A 41 -2.86 -10.93 7.81
CA PHE A 41 -4.15 -10.35 7.43
C PHE A 41 -3.98 -9.03 6.67
N THR A 42 -3.09 -8.15 7.11
CA THR A 42 -2.77 -6.91 6.40
C THR A 42 -2.23 -7.19 5.00
N LEU A 43 -1.39 -8.21 4.86
CA LEU A 43 -0.86 -8.66 3.57
C LEU A 43 -1.93 -9.23 2.64
N ILE A 44 -2.83 -10.06 3.15
CA ILE A 44 -3.94 -10.60 2.36
C ILE A 44 -4.78 -9.46 1.81
N PHE A 45 -5.12 -8.47 2.64
CA PHE A 45 -5.87 -7.30 2.22
C PHE A 45 -5.12 -6.44 1.20
N LEU A 46 -3.81 -6.26 1.36
CA LEU A 46 -2.98 -5.56 0.37
C LEU A 46 -2.98 -6.28 -0.98
N ILE A 47 -2.76 -7.59 -0.99
CA ILE A 47 -2.77 -8.41 -2.21
C ILE A 47 -4.13 -8.33 -2.91
N LEU A 48 -5.22 -8.46 -2.16
CA LEU A 48 -6.57 -8.31 -2.71
C LEU A 48 -6.80 -6.91 -3.30
N GLY A 49 -6.31 -5.84 -2.63
CA GLY A 49 -6.37 -4.47 -3.14
C GLY A 49 -5.62 -4.32 -4.47
N PHE A 50 -4.43 -4.89 -4.59
CA PHE A 50 -3.67 -4.88 -5.84
C PHE A 50 -4.36 -5.68 -6.95
N ILE A 51 -4.94 -6.83 -6.65
CA ILE A 51 -5.70 -7.61 -7.62
C ILE A 51 -6.88 -6.80 -8.15
N ILE A 52 -7.61 -6.09 -7.30
CA ILE A 52 -8.73 -5.24 -7.70
C ILE A 52 -8.24 -4.09 -8.58
N ILE A 53 -7.13 -3.43 -8.23
CA ILE A 53 -6.54 -2.37 -9.05
C ILE A 53 -6.16 -2.91 -10.44
N ILE A 54 -5.46 -4.05 -10.50
CA ILE A 54 -5.04 -4.68 -11.77
C ILE A 54 -6.26 -5.07 -12.60
N TRP A 55 -7.31 -5.60 -11.99
CA TRP A 55 -8.53 -6.00 -12.70
C TRP A 55 -9.31 -4.80 -13.26
N THR A 56 -9.19 -3.64 -12.63
CA THR A 56 -9.83 -2.39 -13.10
C THR A 56 -9.03 -1.68 -14.19
N ILE A 57 -7.72 -1.97 -14.39
CA ILE A 57 -6.88 -1.32 -15.40
C ILE A 57 -7.48 -1.37 -16.82
N PRO A 58 -7.99 -2.51 -17.36
CA PRO A 58 -8.56 -2.54 -18.71
C PRO A 58 -9.79 -1.64 -18.86
N THR A 59 -10.57 -1.45 -17.79
CA THR A 59 -11.72 -0.55 -17.80
C THR A 59 -11.29 0.91 -17.69
N LEU A 60 -10.05 1.16 -17.23
CA LEU A 60 -9.48 2.48 -17.02
C LEU A 60 -8.86 3.08 -18.29
N LEU A 61 -8.46 2.27 -19.27
CA LEU A 61 -7.78 2.73 -20.49
C LEU A 61 -8.57 3.72 -21.35
N ASN A 62 -9.86 3.94 -21.05
CA ASN A 62 -10.73 4.91 -21.74
C ASN A 62 -11.27 6.01 -20.81
N LEU A 63 -10.63 6.25 -19.67
CA LEU A 63 -11.12 7.19 -18.66
C LEU A 63 -10.46 8.57 -18.79
N SER A 64 -11.16 9.59 -18.27
CA SER A 64 -10.66 10.96 -18.25
C SER A 64 -9.44 11.12 -17.34
N ARG A 65 -8.60 12.10 -17.65
CA ARG A 65 -7.41 12.50 -16.90
C ARG A 65 -7.67 12.67 -15.39
N SER A 66 -8.81 13.25 -15.03
CA SER A 66 -9.22 13.45 -13.64
C SER A 66 -9.32 12.14 -12.87
N PHE A 67 -9.64 11.04 -13.55
CA PHE A 67 -9.76 9.73 -12.93
C PHE A 67 -8.40 9.11 -12.60
N TYR A 68 -7.39 9.24 -13.45
CA TYR A 68 -6.01 8.81 -13.14
C TYR A 68 -5.45 9.57 -11.95
N THR A 69 -5.71 10.88 -11.88
CA THR A 69 -5.31 11.70 -10.72
C THR A 69 -5.97 11.22 -9.44
N PHE A 70 -7.25 10.85 -9.50
CA PHE A 70 -7.96 10.29 -8.35
C PHE A 70 -7.41 8.94 -7.92
N LEU A 71 -7.12 8.01 -8.86
CA LEU A 71 -6.50 6.73 -8.56
C LEU A 71 -5.11 6.88 -7.95
N PHE A 72 -4.32 7.84 -8.44
CA PHE A 72 -3.02 8.14 -7.89
C PHE A 72 -3.12 8.66 -6.45
N ALA A 73 -4.10 9.53 -6.16
CA ALA A 73 -4.37 9.98 -4.79
C ALA A 73 -4.78 8.82 -3.87
N LEU A 74 -5.62 7.90 -4.35
CA LEU A 74 -5.98 6.69 -3.60
C LEU A 74 -4.77 5.78 -3.34
N LEU A 75 -3.88 5.63 -4.31
CA LEU A 75 -2.64 4.87 -4.14
C LEU A 75 -1.73 5.50 -3.07
N LEU A 76 -1.56 6.81 -3.09
CA LEU A 76 -0.77 7.52 -2.06
C LEU A 76 -1.37 7.33 -0.67
N LEU A 77 -2.68 7.41 -0.55
CA LEU A 77 -3.37 7.16 0.71
C LEU A 77 -3.19 5.70 1.17
N GLN A 78 -3.28 4.74 0.24
CA GLN A 78 -3.00 3.32 0.50
C GLN A 78 -1.57 3.08 1.00
N ILE A 79 -0.58 3.72 0.38
CA ILE A 79 0.83 3.66 0.79
C ILE A 79 0.98 4.18 2.22
N GLY A 80 0.46 5.37 2.51
CA GLY A 80 0.55 5.97 3.84
C GLY A 80 -0.08 5.11 4.94
N THR A 81 -1.24 4.53 4.67
CA THR A 81 -1.92 3.63 5.62
C THR A 81 -1.18 2.31 5.80
N THR A 82 -0.56 1.77 4.76
CA THR A 82 0.26 0.57 4.83
C THR A 82 1.48 0.81 5.73
N ILE A 83 2.24 1.88 5.47
CA ILE A 83 3.39 2.27 6.28
C ILE A 83 2.97 2.43 7.75
N LEU A 84 1.88 3.13 8.03
CA LEU A 84 1.40 3.32 9.39
C LEU A 84 1.01 1.99 10.07
N ALA A 85 0.36 1.07 9.34
CA ALA A 85 -0.02 -0.23 9.87
C ALA A 85 1.19 -1.08 10.27
N PHE A 86 2.22 -1.13 9.41
CA PHE A 86 3.47 -1.82 9.71
C PHE A 86 4.23 -1.13 10.84
N ALA A 87 4.28 0.21 10.88
CA ALA A 87 4.89 0.96 11.97
C ALA A 87 4.24 0.65 13.33
N LEU A 88 2.90 0.59 13.41
CA LEU A 88 2.20 0.20 14.62
C LEU A 88 2.52 -1.23 15.05
N HIS A 89 2.65 -2.14 14.07
CA HIS A 89 3.08 -3.50 14.32
C HIS A 89 4.52 -3.55 14.88
N TYR A 90 5.48 -2.84 14.30
CA TYR A 90 6.86 -2.76 14.80
C TYR A 90 6.97 -2.05 16.15
N LYS A 91 6.15 -1.03 16.39
CA LYS A 91 6.06 -0.42 17.72
C LYS A 91 5.65 -1.43 18.79
N SER A 92 4.67 -2.30 18.49
CA SER A 92 4.17 -3.29 19.45
C SER A 92 5.16 -4.44 19.70
N SER A 93 5.90 -4.85 18.67
CA SER A 93 6.87 -5.95 18.74
C SER A 93 8.27 -5.49 19.12
N GLY A 94 8.60 -4.22 18.91
CA GLY A 94 9.90 -3.62 19.10
C GLY A 94 10.86 -3.84 17.95
N LEU A 95 11.86 -2.98 17.87
CA LEU A 95 12.97 -3.04 16.91
C LEU A 95 14.28 -3.23 17.70
N ILE A 96 15.30 -3.67 16.99
CA ILE A 96 16.65 -3.79 17.52
C ILE A 96 17.52 -2.72 16.86
N GLY A 97 18.14 -1.87 17.67
CA GLY A 97 19.10 -0.88 17.21
C GLY A 97 20.47 -1.48 16.85
N ALA A 98 21.35 -0.65 16.30
CA ALA A 98 22.68 -1.07 15.83
C ALA A 98 23.57 -1.65 16.94
N THR A 99 23.38 -1.24 18.20
CA THR A 99 24.14 -1.74 19.35
C THR A 99 23.42 -2.89 20.08
N GLY A 100 22.29 -3.37 19.52
CA GLY A 100 21.51 -4.48 20.07
C GLY A 100 20.46 -4.05 21.10
N GLU A 101 20.26 -2.76 21.32
CA GLU A 101 19.24 -2.22 22.21
C GLU A 101 17.82 -2.42 21.63
N PHE A 102 16.87 -2.66 22.51
CA PHE A 102 15.46 -2.77 22.15
C PHE A 102 14.82 -1.39 22.07
N ILE A 103 14.19 -1.08 20.92
CA ILE A 103 13.60 0.22 20.62
C ILE A 103 12.10 0.06 20.41
N PRO A 104 11.25 0.50 21.37
CA PRO A 104 9.78 0.40 21.27
C PRO A 104 9.14 1.74 20.84
N ASP A 105 9.89 2.68 20.27
CA ASP A 105 9.37 4.01 19.96
C ASP A 105 8.60 4.06 18.63
N LEU A 106 7.55 4.90 18.56
CA LEU A 106 6.72 5.04 17.37
C LEU A 106 7.45 5.75 16.24
N SER A 107 8.29 6.75 16.56
CA SER A 107 9.03 7.50 15.53
C SER A 107 10.01 6.59 14.81
N ASP A 108 10.74 5.76 15.56
CA ASP A 108 11.67 4.78 15.01
C ASP A 108 10.95 3.68 14.23
N ALA A 109 9.78 3.24 14.70
CA ALA A 109 8.95 2.29 13.99
C ALA A 109 8.42 2.85 12.66
N VAL A 110 8.01 4.12 12.62
CA VAL A 110 7.58 4.80 11.38
C VAL A 110 8.77 4.95 10.42
N TYR A 111 9.91 5.39 10.92
CA TYR A 111 11.14 5.50 10.13
C TYR A 111 11.54 4.15 9.53
N PHE A 112 11.55 3.08 10.34
CA PHE A 112 11.87 1.74 9.90
C PHE A 112 10.89 1.23 8.83
N SER A 113 9.60 1.45 9.03
CA SER A 113 8.57 1.08 8.04
C SER A 113 8.75 1.84 6.72
N ILE A 114 9.01 3.15 6.75
CA ILE A 114 9.27 3.94 5.53
C ILE A 114 10.49 3.41 4.79
N THR A 115 11.60 3.20 5.49
CA THR A 115 12.86 2.74 4.87
C THR A 115 12.75 1.32 4.32
N THR A 116 11.97 0.47 4.97
CA THR A 116 11.69 -0.90 4.53
C THR A 116 10.75 -0.90 3.31
N PHE A 117 9.63 -0.17 3.38
CA PHE A 117 8.65 -0.06 2.30
C PHE A 117 9.27 0.51 1.03
N THR A 118 10.14 1.51 1.16
CA THR A 118 10.87 2.10 0.03
C THR A 118 12.08 1.28 -0.42
N THR A 119 12.35 0.16 0.23
CA THR A 119 13.54 -0.70 -0.01
C THR A 119 14.88 0.00 0.21
N LEU A 120 14.89 1.12 0.94
CA LEU A 120 16.09 1.89 1.24
C LEU A 120 16.99 1.16 2.25
N GLY A 121 16.38 0.68 3.37
CA GLY A 121 17.00 -0.23 4.34
C GLY A 121 18.40 0.20 4.82
N TYR A 122 18.52 1.28 5.56
CA TYR A 122 19.83 1.76 6.08
C TYR A 122 20.54 0.73 6.98
N GLY A 123 19.78 -0.19 7.62
CA GLY A 123 20.34 -1.23 8.47
C GLY A 123 20.69 -0.79 9.89
N ASP A 124 20.38 0.42 10.26
CA ASP A 124 20.54 0.99 11.60
C ASP A 124 19.49 0.47 12.59
N LEU A 125 18.31 0.11 12.07
CA LEU A 125 17.25 -0.60 12.79
C LEU A 125 16.98 -1.94 12.12
N GLN A 126 16.68 -2.95 12.94
CA GLN A 126 16.37 -4.30 12.49
C GLN A 126 15.12 -4.84 13.17
N PRO A 127 14.31 -5.67 12.48
CA PRO A 127 13.18 -6.32 13.09
C PRO A 127 13.68 -7.43 14.02
N ILE A 128 12.92 -7.73 15.08
CA ILE A 128 13.15 -8.96 15.85
C ILE A 128 13.05 -10.19 14.92
N GLU A 129 13.68 -11.29 15.27
CA GLU A 129 13.82 -12.46 14.40
C GLU A 129 12.48 -13.00 13.88
N SER A 130 11.46 -13.06 14.73
CA SER A 130 10.12 -13.52 14.37
C SER A 130 9.41 -12.65 13.31
N HIS A 131 9.87 -11.41 13.08
CA HIS A 131 9.25 -10.45 12.16
C HIS A 131 10.03 -10.23 10.86
N ARG A 132 11.13 -10.95 10.61
CA ARG A 132 11.92 -10.84 9.38
C ARG A 132 11.11 -11.10 8.12
N LEU A 133 10.22 -12.11 8.14
CA LEU A 133 9.33 -12.38 7.00
C LEU A 133 8.32 -11.26 6.79
N THR A 134 7.76 -10.70 7.87
CA THR A 134 6.84 -9.56 7.80
C THR A 134 7.50 -8.37 7.12
N THR A 135 8.75 -8.06 7.49
CA THR A 135 9.56 -7.00 6.90
C THR A 135 9.82 -7.24 5.40
N SER A 136 10.13 -8.49 5.03
CA SER A 136 10.31 -8.85 3.61
C SER A 136 9.02 -8.65 2.79
N TYR A 137 7.87 -8.97 3.35
CA TYR A 137 6.58 -8.74 2.70
C TYR A 137 6.25 -7.25 2.56
N GLU A 138 6.60 -6.44 3.56
CA GLU A 138 6.45 -4.98 3.47
C GLU A 138 7.27 -4.42 2.31
N ALA A 139 8.52 -4.84 2.17
CA ALA A 139 9.38 -4.42 1.05
C ALA A 139 8.79 -4.83 -0.31
N LEU A 140 8.27 -6.06 -0.44
CA LEU A 140 7.60 -6.51 -1.66
C LEU A 140 6.35 -5.68 -1.98
N ALA A 141 5.54 -5.34 -0.96
CA ALA A 141 4.37 -4.47 -1.12
C ALA A 141 4.78 -3.06 -1.58
N GLY A 142 5.89 -2.54 -1.06
CA GLY A 142 6.48 -1.27 -1.48
C GLY A 142 6.87 -1.28 -2.96
N MET A 143 7.62 -2.29 -3.40
CA MET A 143 8.00 -2.45 -4.81
C MET A 143 6.79 -2.53 -5.74
N ALA A 144 5.77 -3.31 -5.38
CA ALA A 144 4.53 -3.41 -6.15
C ALA A 144 3.80 -2.07 -6.23
N SER A 145 3.71 -1.33 -5.11
CA SER A 145 3.08 0.00 -5.06
C SER A 145 3.79 1.01 -5.97
N MET A 146 5.13 1.01 -5.98
CA MET A 146 5.92 1.88 -6.85
C MET A 146 5.72 1.54 -8.34
N ALA A 147 5.68 0.27 -8.69
CA ALA A 147 5.42 -0.17 -10.07
C ALA A 147 4.03 0.27 -10.55
N ILE A 148 2.99 0.14 -9.72
CA ILE A 148 1.63 0.62 -10.03
C ILE A 148 1.61 2.13 -10.16
N GLY A 149 2.27 2.86 -9.25
CA GLY A 149 2.37 4.31 -9.32
C GLY A 149 3.01 4.79 -10.62
N ALA A 150 4.12 4.20 -11.01
CA ALA A 150 4.79 4.50 -12.28
C ALA A 150 3.88 4.21 -13.48
N SER A 151 3.13 3.11 -13.46
CA SER A 151 2.17 2.76 -14.53
C SER A 151 1.05 3.79 -14.64
N LEU A 152 0.50 4.27 -13.52
CA LEU A 152 -0.55 5.30 -13.51
C LEU A 152 -0.03 6.64 -14.06
N VAL A 153 1.18 7.03 -13.69
CA VAL A 153 1.84 8.24 -14.22
C VAL A 153 2.06 8.10 -15.74
N TRP A 154 2.52 6.94 -16.20
CA TRP A 154 2.71 6.68 -17.63
C TRP A 154 1.41 6.81 -18.41
N LEU A 155 0.32 6.19 -17.94
CA LEU A 155 -1.01 6.28 -18.57
C LEU A 155 -1.51 7.73 -18.60
N TRP A 156 -1.32 8.48 -17.51
CA TRP A 156 -1.67 9.89 -17.44
C TRP A 156 -0.88 10.74 -18.44
N CYS A 157 0.39 10.42 -18.68
CA CYS A 157 1.22 11.12 -19.68
C CYS A 157 0.79 10.81 -21.11
N GLN A 158 0.38 9.59 -21.42
CA GLN A 158 -0.03 9.19 -22.77
C GLN A 158 -1.27 9.96 -23.26
N GLU A 159 -2.16 10.37 -22.39
CA GLU A 159 -3.31 11.21 -22.78
C GLU A 159 -2.93 12.64 -23.19
N ASN A 160 -1.65 13.03 -23.09
CA ASN A 160 -1.16 14.36 -23.46
C ASN A 160 -0.38 14.37 -24.77
N LEU A 161 -0.19 13.20 -25.40
CA LEU A 161 0.47 13.05 -26.71
C LEU A 161 -0.57 12.83 -27.82
#